data_682e43469d25f306ac44460c7d87e267
#
_entry.id   682e43469d25f306ac44460c7d87e267
#
_cell.length_a   1.000
_cell.length_b   1.000
_cell.length_c   1.000
_cell.angle_alpha   90.00
_cell.angle_beta   90.00
_cell.angle_gamma   90.00
#
_symmetry.space_group_name_H-M   'P 1'
#
loop_
_entity.id
_entity.type
_entity.pdbx_description
1 polymer ?
#
loop_
_entity_poly.entity_id
_entity_poly.type
_entity_poly.pdbx_seq_one_letter_code
_entity_poly.pdbx_strand_id
1 'polypeptide(L)'
;MSIQVTIGIAPCSWGVWWPDGTPSRTPYNVFLDQAAQAGYKTLELGPVGYLPTDVEQLRDELDSRGLSICGGTACYEFLKASSFADVRKDVDDLCKRLLAFDVHYMMSMDGTAFAPGEKDKLTEAKKRTFGIFAEMGRYCRETYGVEVLMHPERRSLIETPEELEELIDLGLSICYDNGHFAAANGGWQRGDRTALDFLEKHIDRIPYLHFKNVSPAIRRLELEGDLAPDDPRQDEMMCDLEDGVIDYEAYRDLLDRLNFSGVGIIEQDCPHATTDEAFAMAKRNLEYLQRIRMIPQE
;
A
#
# COMPACT_ATOMS: atom_id res chain seq x y z
N MET A 1 -7.72 -6.23 25.22
CA MET A 1 -6.32 -6.22 24.71
C MET A 1 -6.22 -5.00 23.81
N SER A 2 -5.15 -4.25 23.82
CA SER A 2 -5.01 -3.06 22.98
C SER A 2 -4.56 -3.46 21.57
N ILE A 3 -4.91 -2.66 20.58
CA ILE A 3 -4.39 -2.73 19.19
C ILE A 3 -2.88 -3.02 19.22
N GLN A 4 -2.44 -3.94 18.38
CA GLN A 4 -1.02 -4.23 18.16
C GLN A 4 -0.69 -4.01 16.69
N VAL A 5 -0.53 -2.75 16.30
CA VAL A 5 -0.15 -2.37 14.93
C VAL A 5 1.29 -1.88 14.92
N THR A 6 2.13 -2.55 14.15
CA THR A 6 3.46 -2.02 13.81
C THR A 6 3.29 -0.96 12.74
N ILE A 7 3.59 0.30 13.07
CA ILE A 7 3.44 1.41 12.12
C ILE A 7 4.74 1.64 11.36
N GLY A 8 4.63 1.67 10.04
CA GLY A 8 5.71 1.97 9.12
C GLY A 8 5.36 3.03 8.08
N ILE A 9 6.29 3.23 7.16
CA ILE A 9 6.18 4.20 6.06
C ILE A 9 6.70 3.57 4.76
N ALA A 10 6.26 4.07 3.61
CA ALA A 10 6.73 3.60 2.31
C ALA A 10 7.32 4.75 1.47
N PRO A 11 8.24 4.45 0.53
CA PRO A 11 8.85 5.45 -0.37
C PRO A 11 7.83 6.24 -1.19
N CYS A 12 6.64 5.69 -1.49
CA CYS A 12 5.58 6.39 -2.21
C CYS A 12 5.12 7.68 -1.49
N SER A 13 5.24 7.74 -0.15
CA SER A 13 5.01 8.96 0.64
C SER A 13 6.03 10.08 0.38
N TRP A 14 7.11 9.79 -0.36
CA TRP A 14 8.05 10.76 -0.91
C TRP A 14 7.93 10.87 -2.43
N GLY A 15 6.81 10.44 -3.00
CA GLY A 15 6.55 10.45 -4.44
C GLY A 15 7.48 9.52 -5.23
N VAL A 16 7.92 8.43 -4.61
CA VAL A 16 8.79 7.43 -5.25
C VAL A 16 7.97 6.22 -5.64
N TRP A 17 7.65 6.11 -6.92
CA TRP A 17 6.85 5.01 -7.48
C TRP A 17 7.67 4.04 -8.33
N TRP A 18 8.86 4.48 -8.80
CA TRP A 18 9.72 3.71 -9.68
C TRP A 18 11.14 3.60 -9.14
N PRO A 19 11.93 2.62 -9.60
CA PRO A 19 13.30 2.38 -9.12
C PRO A 19 14.26 3.57 -9.24
N ASP A 20 14.03 4.45 -10.21
CA ASP A 20 14.83 5.67 -10.44
C ASP A 20 14.40 6.85 -9.53
N GLY A 21 13.45 6.62 -8.61
CA GLY A 21 12.93 7.60 -7.68
C GLY A 21 11.83 8.50 -8.25
N THR A 22 11.41 8.31 -9.51
CA THR A 22 10.36 9.14 -10.10
C THR A 22 8.98 8.85 -9.48
N PRO A 23 8.04 9.82 -9.52
CA PRO A 23 8.16 11.15 -10.14
C PRO A 23 8.99 12.17 -9.36
N SER A 24 9.09 12.10 -8.03
CA SER A 24 9.74 13.13 -7.20
C SER A 24 11.28 13.13 -7.28
N ARG A 25 11.86 12.00 -7.65
CA ARG A 25 13.32 11.76 -7.69
C ARG A 25 14.03 11.96 -6.34
N THR A 26 13.33 11.71 -5.24
CA THR A 26 13.94 11.72 -3.90
C THR A 26 15.03 10.64 -3.83
N PRO A 27 16.28 10.99 -3.46
CA PRO A 27 17.32 9.98 -3.26
C PRO A 27 17.00 9.06 -2.07
N TYR A 28 17.33 7.77 -2.18
CA TYR A 28 16.98 6.80 -1.15
C TYR A 28 17.56 7.12 0.24
N ASN A 29 18.77 7.65 0.28
CA ASN A 29 19.40 8.04 1.55
C ASN A 29 18.68 9.22 2.21
N VAL A 30 18.15 10.17 1.43
CA VAL A 30 17.34 11.28 1.95
C VAL A 30 16.01 10.75 2.49
N PHE A 31 15.34 9.83 1.77
CA PHE A 31 14.14 9.15 2.26
C PHE A 31 14.41 8.46 3.61
N LEU A 32 15.48 7.64 3.71
CA LEU A 32 15.82 6.93 4.94
C LEU A 32 16.13 7.87 6.10
N ASP A 33 16.90 8.95 5.85
CA ASP A 33 17.22 9.97 6.86
C ASP A 33 15.96 10.66 7.38
N GLN A 34 15.07 11.06 6.48
CA GLN A 34 13.84 11.76 6.83
C GLN A 34 12.81 10.83 7.49
N ALA A 35 12.69 9.58 7.06
CA ALA A 35 11.84 8.59 7.72
C ALA A 35 12.26 8.37 9.17
N ALA A 36 13.56 8.19 9.43
CA ALA A 36 14.09 8.08 10.79
C ALA A 36 13.87 9.37 11.61
N GLN A 37 14.10 10.55 11.02
CA GLN A 37 13.88 11.85 11.68
C GLN A 37 12.40 12.12 11.98
N ALA A 38 11.48 11.65 11.14
CA ALA A 38 10.04 11.74 11.41
C ALA A 38 9.60 10.86 12.58
N GLY A 39 10.41 9.88 12.98
CA GLY A 39 10.15 8.98 14.10
C GLY A 39 9.75 7.55 13.70
N TYR A 40 9.74 7.22 12.41
CA TYR A 40 9.48 5.86 11.96
C TYR A 40 10.61 4.91 12.36
N LYS A 41 10.25 3.63 12.61
CA LYS A 41 11.19 2.56 12.96
C LYS A 41 11.18 1.45 11.93
N THR A 42 10.15 1.39 11.09
CA THR A 42 10.03 0.38 10.05
C THR A 42 9.50 1.00 8.76
N LEU A 43 9.83 0.37 7.66
CA LEU A 43 9.44 0.82 6.33
C LEU A 43 9.25 -0.35 5.36
N GLU A 44 8.61 -0.07 4.24
CA GLU A 44 8.59 -0.96 3.08
C GLU A 44 9.79 -0.73 2.16
N LEU A 45 10.19 -1.79 1.45
CA LEU A 45 11.27 -1.68 0.47
C LEU A 45 10.93 -0.75 -0.70
N GLY A 46 9.63 -0.55 -0.99
CA GLY A 46 9.19 0.17 -2.17
C GLY A 46 9.62 -0.49 -3.48
N PRO A 47 9.75 0.26 -4.58
CA PRO A 47 10.11 -0.29 -5.88
C PRO A 47 11.46 -1.00 -5.86
N VAL A 48 11.52 -2.21 -6.40
CA VAL A 48 12.78 -2.99 -6.46
C VAL A 48 13.84 -2.22 -7.23
N GLY A 49 14.96 -1.93 -6.56
CA GLY A 49 16.07 -1.15 -7.13
C GLY A 49 16.14 0.31 -6.67
N TYR A 50 15.14 0.81 -5.96
CA TYR A 50 15.22 2.13 -5.33
C TYR A 50 16.15 2.12 -4.11
N LEU A 51 15.89 1.27 -3.14
CA LEU A 51 16.85 1.00 -2.06
C LEU A 51 17.96 0.08 -2.56
N PRO A 52 19.16 0.12 -1.96
CA PRO A 52 20.28 -0.75 -2.35
C PRO A 52 19.84 -2.20 -2.53
N THR A 53 20.23 -2.83 -3.65
CA THR A 53 19.88 -4.22 -3.94
C THR A 53 20.83 -5.20 -3.25
N ASP A 54 22.03 -4.78 -2.91
CA ASP A 54 22.96 -5.53 -2.07
C ASP A 54 22.43 -5.57 -0.63
N VAL A 55 22.32 -6.78 -0.07
CA VAL A 55 21.70 -7.01 1.24
C VAL A 55 22.54 -6.42 2.37
N GLU A 56 23.86 -6.54 2.31
CA GLU A 56 24.75 -6.03 3.37
C GLU A 56 24.76 -4.48 3.34
N GLN A 57 24.85 -3.90 2.17
CA GLN A 57 24.75 -2.44 2.01
C GLN A 57 23.42 -1.92 2.56
N LEU A 58 22.30 -2.57 2.22
CA LEU A 58 20.99 -2.15 2.72
C LEU A 58 20.89 -2.30 4.24
N ARG A 59 21.46 -3.38 4.81
CA ARG A 59 21.51 -3.58 6.26
C ARG A 59 22.26 -2.46 6.96
N ASP A 60 23.45 -2.11 6.48
CA ASP A 60 24.25 -1.00 7.02
C ASP A 60 23.49 0.34 6.97
N GLU A 61 22.79 0.61 5.86
CA GLU A 61 21.97 1.82 5.72
C GLU A 61 20.80 1.87 6.71
N LEU A 62 20.16 0.75 6.97
CA LEU A 62 19.05 0.65 7.92
C LEU A 62 19.55 0.72 9.37
N ASP A 63 20.56 -0.08 9.71
CA ASP A 63 21.10 -0.17 11.06
C ASP A 63 21.66 1.17 11.55
N SER A 64 22.35 1.92 10.66
CA SER A 64 22.88 3.24 10.98
C SER A 64 21.79 4.27 11.37
N ARG A 65 20.53 4.01 11.00
CA ARG A 65 19.37 4.88 11.26
C ARG A 65 18.37 4.29 12.26
N GLY A 66 18.61 3.06 12.73
CA GLY A 66 17.69 2.35 13.60
C GLY A 66 16.37 2.00 12.90
N LEU A 67 16.42 1.70 11.60
CA LEU A 67 15.29 1.32 10.77
C LEU A 67 15.26 -0.19 10.53
N SER A 68 14.09 -0.73 10.23
CA SER A 68 13.85 -2.11 9.82
C SER A 68 12.91 -2.18 8.61
N ILE A 69 12.86 -3.33 7.96
CA ILE A 69 11.92 -3.60 6.86
C ILE A 69 10.75 -4.42 7.40
N CYS A 70 9.53 -4.19 6.90
CA CYS A 70 8.34 -4.96 7.24
C CYS A 70 7.64 -5.59 6.02
N GLY A 71 7.95 -5.14 4.81
CA GLY A 71 7.34 -5.65 3.58
C GLY A 71 8.09 -5.22 2.33
N GLY A 72 7.72 -5.80 1.20
CA GLY A 72 8.22 -5.39 -0.10
C GLY A 72 7.17 -5.58 -1.17
N THR A 73 7.30 -4.88 -2.29
CA THR A 73 6.28 -4.79 -3.33
C THR A 73 6.72 -5.48 -4.60
N ALA A 74 5.88 -6.41 -5.09
CA ALA A 74 5.97 -7.05 -6.40
C ALA A 74 4.98 -6.36 -7.35
N CYS A 75 5.42 -5.29 -7.99
CA CYS A 75 4.67 -4.60 -9.03
C CYS A 75 5.24 -4.96 -10.40
N TYR A 76 4.60 -5.93 -11.07
CA TYR A 76 5.03 -6.42 -12.38
C TYR A 76 3.89 -6.31 -13.40
N GLU A 77 4.23 -6.50 -14.68
CA GLU A 77 3.23 -6.51 -15.77
C GLU A 77 2.52 -7.87 -15.87
N PHE A 78 1.81 -8.27 -14.81
CA PHE A 78 1.13 -9.57 -14.73
C PHE A 78 0.11 -9.79 -15.85
N LEU A 79 -0.55 -8.74 -16.32
CA LEU A 79 -1.47 -8.81 -17.46
C LEU A 79 -0.79 -9.25 -18.76
N LYS A 80 0.52 -9.00 -18.91
CA LYS A 80 1.31 -9.45 -20.07
C LYS A 80 1.86 -10.86 -19.90
N ALA A 81 1.91 -11.36 -18.68
CA ALA A 81 2.38 -12.71 -18.39
C ALA A 81 1.39 -13.76 -18.91
N SER A 82 1.91 -14.83 -19.48
CA SER A 82 1.12 -15.98 -19.93
C SER A 82 0.87 -16.98 -18.80
N SER A 83 1.81 -17.04 -17.83
CA SER A 83 1.79 -17.92 -16.67
C SER A 83 2.68 -17.37 -15.56
N PHE A 84 2.61 -17.96 -14.35
CA PHE A 84 3.51 -17.61 -13.25
C PHE A 84 4.99 -17.80 -13.60
N ALA A 85 5.32 -18.73 -14.48
CA ALA A 85 6.71 -18.99 -14.90
C ALA A 85 7.40 -17.74 -15.49
N ASP A 86 6.63 -16.84 -16.10
CA ASP A 86 7.17 -15.63 -16.74
C ASP A 86 7.69 -14.60 -15.73
N VAL A 87 7.14 -14.57 -14.51
CA VAL A 87 7.50 -13.63 -13.43
C VAL A 87 8.20 -14.31 -12.26
N ARG A 88 8.31 -15.64 -12.27
CA ARG A 88 8.79 -16.43 -11.14
C ARG A 88 10.18 -16.02 -10.67
N LYS A 89 11.10 -15.73 -11.59
CA LYS A 89 12.48 -15.37 -11.23
C LYS A 89 12.51 -14.09 -10.38
N ASP A 90 11.74 -13.07 -10.76
CA ASP A 90 11.71 -11.81 -10.06
C ASP A 90 11.05 -11.95 -8.69
N VAL A 91 10.02 -12.79 -8.58
CA VAL A 91 9.37 -13.18 -7.32
C VAL A 91 10.36 -13.95 -6.41
N ASP A 92 11.11 -14.92 -6.93
CA ASP A 92 12.14 -15.65 -6.18
C ASP A 92 13.21 -14.71 -5.62
N ASP A 93 13.68 -13.76 -6.43
CA ASP A 93 14.70 -12.80 -6.01
C ASP A 93 14.18 -11.86 -4.91
N LEU A 94 12.93 -11.40 -5.03
CA LEU A 94 12.29 -10.59 -3.99
C LEU A 94 12.07 -11.38 -2.70
N CYS A 95 11.55 -12.61 -2.76
CA CYS A 95 11.38 -13.46 -1.58
C CYS A 95 12.70 -13.67 -0.82
N LYS A 96 13.79 -13.99 -1.53
CA LYS A 96 15.11 -14.15 -0.91
C LYS A 96 15.59 -12.87 -0.23
N ARG A 97 15.33 -11.72 -0.86
CA ARG A 97 15.67 -10.42 -0.30
C ARG A 97 14.89 -10.12 0.96
N LEU A 98 13.59 -10.37 0.97
CA LEU A 98 12.73 -10.21 2.15
C LEU A 98 13.21 -11.10 3.31
N LEU A 99 13.47 -12.37 3.04
CA LEU A 99 13.95 -13.32 4.05
C LEU A 99 15.32 -12.96 4.62
N ALA A 100 16.18 -12.25 3.89
CA ALA A 100 17.44 -11.74 4.43
C ALA A 100 17.23 -10.71 5.56
N PHE A 101 16.03 -10.14 5.69
CA PHE A 101 15.61 -9.22 6.75
C PHE A 101 14.54 -9.83 7.66
N ASP A 102 14.31 -11.14 7.60
CA ASP A 102 13.25 -11.85 8.37
C ASP A 102 11.84 -11.30 8.10
N VAL A 103 11.58 -10.90 6.86
CA VAL A 103 10.30 -10.33 6.42
C VAL A 103 9.51 -11.38 5.63
N HIS A 104 8.23 -11.54 5.98
CA HIS A 104 7.36 -12.58 5.43
C HIS A 104 6.12 -12.03 4.69
N TYR A 105 6.09 -10.73 4.37
CA TYR A 105 5.01 -10.10 3.62
C TYR A 105 5.50 -9.52 2.31
N MET A 106 4.80 -9.83 1.23
CA MET A 106 5.04 -9.31 -0.12
C MET A 106 3.73 -8.79 -0.69
N MET A 107 3.58 -7.47 -0.80
CA MET A 107 2.46 -6.87 -1.51
C MET A 107 2.58 -7.11 -3.01
N SER A 108 1.47 -7.34 -3.69
CA SER A 108 1.47 -7.57 -5.12
C SER A 108 0.33 -6.85 -5.82
N MET A 109 0.65 -6.26 -6.96
CA MET A 109 -0.27 -5.59 -7.85
C MET A 109 0.20 -5.67 -9.30
N ASP A 110 -0.71 -5.50 -10.25
CA ASP A 110 -0.36 -5.22 -11.65
C ASP A 110 -0.15 -3.71 -11.82
N GLY A 111 0.95 -3.32 -12.44
CA GLY A 111 1.32 -1.91 -12.61
C GLY A 111 0.53 -1.16 -13.70
N THR A 112 -0.51 -1.76 -14.27
CA THR A 112 -1.30 -1.15 -15.35
C THR A 112 -2.42 -0.29 -14.79
N ALA A 113 -2.43 0.99 -15.15
CA ALA A 113 -3.56 1.88 -14.90
C ALA A 113 -4.53 1.88 -16.10
N PHE A 114 -5.84 1.89 -15.81
CA PHE A 114 -6.90 1.86 -16.82
C PHE A 114 -7.70 3.17 -16.87
N ALA A 115 -8.07 3.56 -18.09
CA ALA A 115 -9.13 4.54 -18.24
C ALA A 115 -10.50 3.92 -17.89
N PRO A 116 -11.50 4.73 -17.49
CA PRO A 116 -12.82 4.24 -17.16
C PRO A 116 -13.42 3.33 -18.25
N GLY A 117 -13.88 2.13 -17.88
CA GLY A 117 -14.49 1.13 -18.77
C GLY A 117 -13.52 0.35 -19.66
N GLU A 118 -12.21 0.58 -19.56
CA GLU A 118 -11.23 -0.24 -20.29
C GLU A 118 -11.05 -1.62 -19.66
N LYS A 119 -11.05 -1.69 -18.34
CA LYS A 119 -10.91 -2.92 -17.56
C LYS A 119 -12.00 -3.95 -17.90
N ASP A 120 -13.22 -3.50 -18.17
CA ASP A 120 -14.35 -4.37 -18.45
C ASP A 120 -14.15 -5.25 -19.71
N LYS A 121 -13.25 -4.83 -20.60
CA LYS A 121 -12.90 -5.55 -21.84
C LYS A 121 -11.89 -6.66 -21.61
N LEU A 122 -11.35 -6.79 -20.40
CA LEU A 122 -10.22 -7.66 -20.08
C LEU A 122 -10.61 -8.96 -19.33
N THR A 123 -11.87 -9.42 -19.42
CA THR A 123 -12.39 -10.54 -18.62
C THR A 123 -11.48 -11.76 -18.63
N GLU A 124 -11.07 -12.25 -19.82
CA GLU A 124 -10.20 -13.43 -19.91
C GLU A 124 -8.77 -13.14 -19.42
N ALA A 125 -8.23 -11.93 -19.68
CA ALA A 125 -6.92 -11.54 -19.19
C ALA A 125 -6.93 -11.41 -17.67
N LYS A 126 -7.94 -10.79 -17.08
CA LYS A 126 -8.15 -10.69 -15.63
C LYS A 126 -8.20 -12.07 -14.99
N LYS A 127 -9.03 -12.97 -15.49
CA LYS A 127 -9.15 -14.35 -14.98
C LYS A 127 -7.81 -15.09 -15.01
N ARG A 128 -7.04 -14.96 -16.10
CA ARG A 128 -5.70 -15.52 -16.20
C ARG A 128 -4.77 -14.92 -15.15
N THR A 129 -4.76 -13.60 -15.02
CA THR A 129 -3.90 -12.88 -14.07
C THR A 129 -4.23 -13.25 -12.63
N PHE A 130 -5.49 -13.38 -12.26
CA PHE A 130 -5.91 -13.85 -10.94
C PHE A 130 -5.47 -15.29 -10.68
N GLY A 131 -5.48 -16.15 -11.71
CA GLY A 131 -4.89 -17.48 -11.64
C GLY A 131 -3.38 -17.45 -11.38
N ILE A 132 -2.65 -16.52 -12.00
CA ILE A 132 -1.22 -16.30 -11.76
C ILE A 132 -0.97 -15.84 -10.30
N PHE A 133 -1.78 -14.92 -9.77
CA PHE A 133 -1.68 -14.47 -8.38
C PHE A 133 -1.92 -15.62 -7.39
N ALA A 134 -2.93 -16.46 -7.65
CA ALA A 134 -3.21 -17.62 -6.80
C ALA A 134 -2.06 -18.65 -6.82
N GLU A 135 -1.47 -18.91 -7.99
CA GLU A 135 -0.30 -19.78 -8.12
C GLU A 135 0.93 -19.20 -7.40
N MET A 136 1.20 -17.92 -7.59
CA MET A 136 2.27 -17.18 -6.92
C MET A 136 2.11 -17.21 -5.41
N GLY A 137 0.92 -16.92 -4.89
CA GLY A 137 0.65 -16.93 -3.44
C GLY A 137 0.90 -18.29 -2.81
N ARG A 138 0.41 -19.38 -3.43
CA ARG A 138 0.68 -20.75 -2.99
C ARG A 138 2.18 -21.06 -3.05
N TYR A 139 2.83 -20.75 -4.15
CA TYR A 139 4.26 -21.01 -4.35
C TYR A 139 5.13 -20.29 -3.30
N CYS A 140 4.91 -19.00 -3.09
CA CYS A 140 5.68 -18.21 -2.12
C CYS A 140 5.50 -18.74 -0.69
N ARG A 141 4.27 -19.07 -0.32
CA ARG A 141 3.97 -19.64 1.01
C ARG A 141 4.64 -21.01 1.22
N GLU A 142 4.54 -21.91 0.25
CA GLU A 142 5.09 -23.27 0.36
C GLU A 142 6.62 -23.30 0.25
N THR A 143 7.23 -22.42 -0.55
CA THR A 143 8.67 -22.43 -0.84
C THR A 143 9.46 -21.58 0.14
N TYR A 144 8.92 -20.41 0.51
CA TYR A 144 9.62 -19.37 1.24
C TYR A 144 9.00 -19.03 2.61
N GLY A 145 7.76 -19.45 2.86
CA GLY A 145 7.01 -18.98 4.04
C GLY A 145 6.66 -17.48 3.91
N VAL A 146 6.59 -16.95 2.69
CA VAL A 146 6.21 -15.56 2.42
C VAL A 146 4.75 -15.50 2.01
N GLU A 147 3.96 -14.68 2.70
CA GLU A 147 2.57 -14.42 2.38
C GLU A 147 2.48 -13.33 1.31
N VAL A 148 1.84 -13.66 0.18
CA VAL A 148 1.54 -12.70 -0.88
C VAL A 148 0.23 -12.01 -0.54
N LEU A 149 0.26 -10.69 -0.51
CA LEU A 149 -0.86 -9.83 -0.17
C LEU A 149 -1.29 -9.03 -1.40
N MET A 150 -2.52 -9.19 -1.83
CA MET A 150 -3.03 -8.46 -2.98
C MET A 150 -3.41 -7.03 -2.57
N HIS A 151 -2.92 -6.05 -3.33
CA HIS A 151 -3.10 -4.64 -3.04
C HIS A 151 -4.17 -4.03 -3.97
N PRO A 152 -5.25 -3.47 -3.42
CA PRO A 152 -6.22 -2.71 -4.21
C PRO A 152 -5.63 -1.35 -4.59
N GLU A 153 -5.81 -0.97 -5.84
CA GLU A 153 -5.42 0.34 -6.31
C GLU A 153 -6.50 0.91 -7.25
N ARG A 154 -6.76 2.19 -7.08
CA ARG A 154 -7.72 2.91 -7.90
C ARG A 154 -7.31 2.89 -9.37
N ARG A 155 -8.25 2.59 -10.27
CA ARG A 155 -8.04 2.45 -11.72
C ARG A 155 -7.07 1.33 -12.11
N SER A 156 -6.90 0.34 -11.26
CA SER A 156 -6.09 -0.84 -11.57
C SER A 156 -6.95 -2.08 -11.79
N LEU A 157 -6.29 -3.22 -11.96
CA LEU A 157 -6.93 -4.52 -12.13
C LEU A 157 -7.69 -4.97 -10.88
N ILE A 158 -7.23 -4.54 -9.69
CA ILE A 158 -7.81 -4.85 -8.38
C ILE A 158 -8.31 -3.56 -7.76
N GLU A 159 -9.60 -3.29 -7.85
CA GLU A 159 -10.18 -2.02 -7.45
C GLU A 159 -11.49 -2.18 -6.67
N THR A 160 -12.34 -3.14 -7.07
CA THR A 160 -13.69 -3.28 -6.51
C THR A 160 -13.76 -4.32 -5.39
N PRO A 161 -14.79 -4.23 -4.51
CA PRO A 161 -15.02 -5.25 -3.49
C PRO A 161 -15.10 -6.66 -4.07
N GLU A 162 -15.79 -6.83 -5.21
CA GLU A 162 -15.97 -8.12 -5.86
C GLU A 162 -14.65 -8.72 -6.36
N GLU A 163 -13.73 -7.87 -6.84
CA GLU A 163 -12.39 -8.29 -7.28
C GLU A 163 -11.54 -8.75 -6.10
N LEU A 164 -11.62 -8.05 -4.97
CA LEU A 164 -10.94 -8.45 -3.75
C LEU A 164 -11.52 -9.74 -3.17
N GLU A 165 -12.84 -9.89 -3.18
CA GLU A 165 -13.52 -11.11 -2.74
C GLU A 165 -13.16 -12.31 -3.63
N GLU A 166 -13.05 -12.13 -4.95
CA GLU A 166 -12.57 -13.16 -5.87
C GLU A 166 -11.15 -13.63 -5.51
N LEU A 167 -10.26 -12.71 -5.17
CA LEU A 167 -8.89 -13.04 -4.75
C LEU A 167 -8.84 -13.74 -3.38
N ILE A 168 -9.68 -13.34 -2.45
CA ILE A 168 -9.86 -14.01 -1.16
C ILE A 168 -10.36 -15.45 -1.36
N ASP A 169 -11.33 -15.67 -2.25
CA ASP A 169 -11.88 -17.00 -2.58
C ASP A 169 -10.82 -17.88 -3.26
N LEU A 170 -9.86 -17.30 -3.96
CA LEU A 170 -8.68 -17.99 -4.52
C LEU A 170 -7.61 -18.31 -3.47
N GLY A 171 -7.83 -17.95 -2.19
CA GLY A 171 -6.95 -18.27 -1.06
C GLY A 171 -5.86 -17.24 -0.77
N LEU A 172 -5.96 -16.05 -1.34
CA LEU A 172 -5.02 -14.95 -1.11
C LEU A 172 -5.42 -14.09 0.10
N SER A 173 -4.45 -13.43 0.69
CA SER A 173 -4.64 -12.39 1.69
C SER A 173 -4.52 -11.00 1.05
N ILE A 174 -4.96 -9.97 1.76
CA ILE A 174 -5.04 -8.62 1.24
C ILE A 174 -4.11 -7.69 2.04
N CYS A 175 -3.29 -6.91 1.34
CA CYS A 175 -2.75 -5.66 1.85
C CYS A 175 -3.82 -4.59 1.61
N TYR A 176 -4.56 -4.24 2.65
CA TYR A 176 -5.72 -3.37 2.47
C TYR A 176 -5.34 -1.90 2.50
N ASP A 177 -5.25 -1.30 1.32
CA ASP A 177 -5.16 0.15 1.17
C ASP A 177 -6.55 0.77 1.26
N ASN A 178 -6.85 1.33 2.42
CA ASN A 178 -8.15 1.93 2.70
C ASN A 178 -8.42 3.19 1.88
N GLY A 179 -7.37 3.94 1.51
CA GLY A 179 -7.50 5.15 0.72
C GLY A 179 -7.82 4.85 -0.75
N HIS A 180 -7.07 3.95 -1.39
CA HIS A 180 -7.39 3.51 -2.75
C HIS A 180 -8.79 2.89 -2.82
N PHE A 181 -9.14 2.05 -1.82
CA PHE A 181 -10.46 1.45 -1.77
C PHE A 181 -11.57 2.50 -1.60
N ALA A 182 -11.40 3.48 -0.70
CA ALA A 182 -12.37 4.56 -0.51
C ALA A 182 -12.46 5.48 -1.75
N ALA A 183 -11.34 5.77 -2.39
CA ALA A 183 -11.31 6.59 -3.61
C ALA A 183 -12.01 5.92 -4.79
N ALA A 184 -12.00 4.58 -4.85
CA ALA A 184 -12.70 3.83 -5.90
C ALA A 184 -14.18 3.62 -5.58
N ASN A 185 -14.51 3.25 -4.33
CA ASN A 185 -15.81 2.68 -3.97
C ASN A 185 -16.62 3.54 -2.98
N GLY A 186 -15.98 4.48 -2.28
CA GLY A 186 -16.60 5.30 -1.23
C GLY A 186 -17.20 6.60 -1.71
N GLY A 187 -17.93 7.26 -0.80
CA GLY A 187 -18.44 8.61 -0.95
C GLY A 187 -17.37 9.69 -0.76
N TRP A 188 -17.82 10.94 -0.61
CA TRP A 188 -16.95 12.09 -0.38
C TRP A 188 -17.13 12.73 1.00
N GLN A 189 -18.12 12.28 1.76
CA GLN A 189 -18.42 12.86 3.06
C GLN A 189 -17.51 12.27 4.13
N ARG A 190 -17.04 13.11 5.05
CA ARG A 190 -16.26 12.65 6.20
C ARG A 190 -17.07 11.65 7.02
N GLY A 191 -16.42 10.56 7.42
CA GLY A 191 -17.05 9.46 8.13
C GLY A 191 -17.73 8.44 7.21
N ASP A 192 -17.44 8.48 5.89
CA ASP A 192 -17.84 7.41 4.98
C ASP A 192 -17.31 6.08 5.49
N ARG A 193 -18.20 5.09 5.57
CA ARG A 193 -17.88 3.80 6.18
C ARG A 193 -17.52 2.70 5.18
N THR A 194 -17.57 2.99 3.89
CA THR A 194 -17.36 1.97 2.85
C THR A 194 -16.07 1.18 3.06
N ALA A 195 -14.96 1.88 3.37
CA ALA A 195 -13.68 1.23 3.64
C ALA A 195 -13.68 0.47 4.97
N LEU A 196 -14.33 0.99 6.02
CA LEU A 196 -14.39 0.34 7.32
C LEU A 196 -15.26 -0.93 7.28
N ASP A 197 -16.37 -0.88 6.57
CA ASP A 197 -17.31 -2.00 6.48
C ASP A 197 -16.70 -3.17 5.70
N PHE A 198 -15.91 -2.90 4.65
CA PHE A 198 -15.16 -3.94 3.95
C PHE A 198 -14.07 -4.55 4.85
N LEU A 199 -13.29 -3.72 5.56
CA LEU A 199 -12.29 -4.19 6.51
C LEU A 199 -12.90 -5.09 7.59
N GLU A 200 -14.01 -4.65 8.20
CA GLU A 200 -14.71 -5.42 9.24
C GLU A 200 -15.16 -6.79 8.74
N LYS A 201 -15.68 -6.84 7.51
CA LYS A 201 -16.16 -8.08 6.88
C LYS A 201 -15.04 -9.09 6.61
N HIS A 202 -13.83 -8.61 6.26
CA HIS A 202 -12.74 -9.44 5.75
C HIS A 202 -11.48 -9.42 6.61
N ILE A 203 -11.55 -8.98 7.87
CA ILE A 203 -10.40 -8.78 8.76
C ILE A 203 -9.50 -10.03 8.87
N ASP A 204 -10.07 -11.22 8.84
CA ASP A 204 -9.33 -12.49 8.94
C ASP A 204 -8.42 -12.76 7.72
N ARG A 205 -8.58 -11.98 6.64
CA ARG A 205 -7.78 -12.06 5.42
C ARG A 205 -6.93 -10.81 5.18
N ILE A 206 -6.90 -9.90 6.15
CA ILE A 206 -6.21 -8.61 6.07
C ILE A 206 -5.19 -8.49 7.22
N PRO A 207 -3.98 -9.06 7.08
CA PRO A 207 -2.94 -8.92 8.09
C PRO A 207 -2.13 -7.61 7.96
N TYR A 208 -2.36 -6.84 6.90
CA TYR A 208 -1.54 -5.72 6.50
C TYR A 208 -2.40 -4.58 5.96
N LEU A 209 -2.14 -3.36 6.43
CA LEU A 209 -2.93 -2.18 6.12
C LEU A 209 -2.04 -1.10 5.50
N HIS A 210 -2.54 -0.41 4.47
CA HIS A 210 -2.04 0.89 4.09
C HIS A 210 -2.99 1.96 4.61
N PHE A 211 -2.48 2.85 5.44
CA PHE A 211 -3.21 4.00 5.97
C PHE A 211 -3.05 5.18 5.03
N LYS A 212 -4.08 5.44 4.28
CA LYS A 212 -4.18 6.49 3.27
C LYS A 212 -5.54 7.16 3.40
N ASN A 213 -5.67 8.44 3.09
CA ASN A 213 -6.97 9.10 3.16
C ASN A 213 -7.26 9.92 1.90
N VAL A 214 -8.53 10.14 1.64
CA VAL A 214 -9.06 10.69 0.39
C VAL A 214 -9.58 12.10 0.64
N SER A 215 -9.16 13.05 -0.19
CA SER A 215 -9.63 14.43 -0.16
C SER A 215 -11.14 14.51 -0.44
N PRO A 216 -11.95 14.99 0.52
CA PRO A 216 -13.39 15.16 0.32
C PRO A 216 -13.71 16.07 -0.87
N ALA A 217 -12.91 17.10 -1.07
CA ALA A 217 -13.11 18.08 -2.14
C ALA A 217 -12.89 17.46 -3.52
N ILE A 218 -11.79 16.74 -3.70
CA ILE A 218 -11.43 16.12 -4.99
C ILE A 218 -12.38 14.94 -5.29
N ARG A 219 -12.66 14.10 -4.28
CA ARG A 219 -13.59 12.99 -4.44
C ARG A 219 -14.99 13.45 -4.81
N ARG A 220 -15.44 14.56 -4.23
CA ARG A 220 -16.72 15.18 -4.58
C ARG A 220 -16.77 15.59 -6.06
N LEU A 221 -15.75 16.31 -6.53
CA LEU A 221 -15.68 16.73 -7.93
C LEU A 221 -15.70 15.52 -8.88
N GLU A 222 -15.00 14.46 -8.53
CA GLU A 222 -15.01 13.24 -9.34
C GLU A 222 -16.41 12.61 -9.42
N LEU A 223 -17.09 12.45 -8.27
CA LEU A 223 -18.43 11.85 -8.21
C LEU A 223 -19.51 12.72 -8.86
N GLU A 224 -19.35 14.03 -8.85
CA GLU A 224 -20.24 14.98 -9.53
C GLU A 224 -19.95 15.07 -11.04
N GLY A 225 -18.86 14.45 -11.53
CA GLY A 225 -18.46 14.48 -12.95
C GLY A 225 -17.70 15.74 -13.35
N ASP A 226 -17.26 16.54 -12.37
CA ASP A 226 -16.55 17.81 -12.58
C ASP A 226 -15.01 17.65 -12.57
N LEU A 227 -14.53 16.40 -12.51
CA LEU A 227 -13.10 16.05 -12.54
C LEU A 227 -12.85 15.02 -13.64
N ALA A 228 -12.23 15.44 -14.73
CA ALA A 228 -11.86 14.54 -15.82
C ALA A 228 -10.77 13.54 -15.38
N PRO A 229 -10.70 12.34 -16.00
CA PRO A 229 -9.69 11.34 -15.66
C PRO A 229 -8.24 11.80 -15.82
N ASP A 230 -7.97 12.74 -16.70
CA ASP A 230 -6.67 13.35 -17.01
C ASP A 230 -6.49 14.74 -16.39
N ASP A 231 -7.40 15.17 -15.52
CA ASP A 231 -7.29 16.45 -14.83
C ASP A 231 -6.13 16.42 -13.81
N PRO A 232 -5.20 17.39 -13.82
CA PRO A 232 -4.08 17.42 -12.88
C PRO A 232 -4.48 17.38 -11.39
N ARG A 233 -5.68 17.83 -11.06
CA ARG A 233 -6.21 17.74 -9.69
C ARG A 233 -6.43 16.29 -9.20
N GLN A 234 -6.38 15.30 -10.10
CA GLN A 234 -6.39 13.89 -9.71
C GLN A 234 -5.21 13.53 -8.81
N ASP A 235 -4.08 14.23 -8.95
CA ASP A 235 -2.89 14.04 -8.12
C ASP A 235 -3.07 14.56 -6.68
N GLU A 236 -4.14 15.33 -6.43
CA GLU A 236 -4.56 15.81 -5.11
C GLU A 236 -5.64 14.91 -4.45
N MET A 237 -5.89 13.73 -5.02
CA MET A 237 -6.90 12.80 -4.50
C MET A 237 -6.56 12.34 -3.08
N MET A 238 -5.30 12.10 -2.78
CA MET A 238 -4.87 11.69 -1.45
C MET A 238 -4.50 12.90 -0.59
N CYS A 239 -4.82 12.84 0.70
CA CYS A 239 -4.58 13.92 1.66
C CYS A 239 -4.05 13.39 2.99
N ASP A 240 -3.71 14.31 3.91
CA ASP A 240 -3.31 13.93 5.27
C ASP A 240 -4.41 13.10 5.95
N LEU A 241 -4.01 12.14 6.79
CA LEU A 241 -4.94 11.18 7.42
C LEU A 241 -6.05 11.86 8.22
N GLU A 242 -5.78 13.02 8.82
CA GLU A 242 -6.74 13.79 9.62
C GLU A 242 -7.82 14.46 8.76
N ASP A 243 -7.51 14.79 7.50
CA ASP A 243 -8.31 15.70 6.68
C ASP A 243 -9.27 14.99 5.70
N GLY A 244 -9.19 13.69 5.59
CA GLY A 244 -9.90 12.92 4.56
C GLY A 244 -11.29 12.42 4.95
N VAL A 245 -11.87 11.64 4.04
CA VAL A 245 -13.21 11.05 4.17
C VAL A 245 -13.27 9.96 5.22
N ILE A 246 -12.18 9.22 5.42
CA ILE A 246 -12.09 8.14 6.41
C ILE A 246 -11.87 8.76 7.80
N ASP A 247 -12.74 8.43 8.74
CA ASP A 247 -12.57 8.79 10.15
C ASP A 247 -11.63 7.80 10.83
N TYR A 248 -10.38 8.21 11.06
CA TYR A 248 -9.35 7.36 11.68
C TYR A 248 -9.55 7.11 13.17
N GLU A 249 -10.35 7.91 13.88
CA GLU A 249 -10.75 7.57 15.25
C GLU A 249 -11.71 6.38 15.23
N ALA A 250 -12.70 6.40 14.34
CA ALA A 250 -13.60 5.26 14.12
C ALA A 250 -12.85 4.03 13.58
N TYR A 251 -11.84 4.24 12.74
CA TYR A 251 -10.97 3.18 12.22
C TYR A 251 -10.17 2.51 13.36
N ARG A 252 -9.55 3.30 14.24
CA ARG A 252 -8.88 2.81 15.44
C ARG A 252 -9.82 2.01 16.33
N ASP A 253 -11.02 2.53 16.62
CA ASP A 253 -12.01 1.85 17.46
C ASP A 253 -12.45 0.51 16.85
N LEU A 254 -12.53 0.44 15.52
CA LEU A 254 -12.79 -0.80 14.78
C LEU A 254 -11.65 -1.81 14.97
N LEU A 255 -10.40 -1.41 14.75
CA LEU A 255 -9.24 -2.29 14.92
C LEU A 255 -9.10 -2.79 16.37
N ASP A 256 -9.36 -1.93 17.36
CA ASP A 256 -9.35 -2.31 18.79
C ASP A 256 -10.44 -3.34 19.11
N ARG A 257 -11.65 -3.11 18.63
CA ARG A 257 -12.79 -4.05 18.80
C ARG A 257 -12.53 -5.42 18.16
N LEU A 258 -11.83 -5.43 17.01
CA LEU A 258 -11.47 -6.65 16.30
C LEU A 258 -10.20 -7.31 16.85
N ASN A 259 -9.53 -6.70 17.83
CA ASN A 259 -8.24 -7.13 18.37
C ASN A 259 -7.18 -7.31 17.25
N PHE A 260 -7.14 -6.39 16.29
CA PHE A 260 -6.23 -6.47 15.17
C PHE A 260 -4.78 -6.48 15.63
N SER A 261 -4.00 -7.40 15.05
CA SER A 261 -2.55 -7.47 15.20
C SER A 261 -1.90 -7.64 13.83
N GLY A 262 -1.07 -6.69 13.44
CA GLY A 262 -0.48 -6.69 12.09
C GLY A 262 0.36 -5.46 11.81
N VAL A 263 0.57 -5.19 10.53
CA VAL A 263 1.34 -4.05 10.03
C VAL A 263 0.41 -2.97 9.50
N GLY A 264 0.75 -1.72 9.72
CA GLY A 264 0.07 -0.56 9.14
C GLY A 264 1.09 0.43 8.58
N ILE A 265 1.06 0.66 7.29
CA ILE A 265 1.97 1.58 6.60
C ILE A 265 1.23 2.88 6.30
N ILE A 266 1.81 3.98 6.74
CA ILE A 266 1.31 5.30 6.34
C ILE A 266 1.77 5.55 4.89
N GLU A 267 0.82 5.79 4.01
CA GLU A 267 1.08 6.16 2.63
C GLU A 267 0.31 7.43 2.24
N GLN A 268 0.98 8.27 1.49
CA GLN A 268 0.35 9.43 0.87
C GLN A 268 0.96 9.63 -0.51
N ASP A 269 0.16 9.43 -1.55
CA ASP A 269 0.60 9.70 -2.91
C ASP A 269 0.72 11.21 -3.10
N CYS A 270 1.94 11.67 -3.26
CA CYS A 270 2.26 13.09 -3.40
C CYS A 270 3.29 13.32 -4.52
N PRO A 271 2.92 13.04 -5.80
CA PRO A 271 3.87 13.01 -6.91
C PRO A 271 4.59 14.35 -7.17
N HIS A 272 3.99 15.44 -6.74
CA HIS A 272 4.52 16.79 -6.95
C HIS A 272 5.12 17.45 -5.70
N ALA A 273 5.04 16.76 -4.55
CA ALA A 273 5.63 17.30 -3.32
C ALA A 273 7.16 17.34 -3.41
N THR A 274 7.72 18.41 -2.91
CA THR A 274 9.15 18.45 -2.63
C THR A 274 9.49 17.48 -1.50
N THR A 275 10.75 17.09 -1.40
CA THR A 275 11.22 16.19 -0.33
C THR A 275 10.90 16.72 1.08
N ASP A 276 10.98 18.04 1.28
CA ASP A 276 10.66 18.67 2.57
C ASP A 276 9.15 18.68 2.86
N GLU A 277 8.31 18.88 1.84
CA GLU A 277 6.85 18.78 1.98
C GLU A 277 6.44 17.34 2.30
N ALA A 278 7.00 16.35 1.61
CA ALA A 278 6.77 14.93 1.87
C ALA A 278 7.17 14.56 3.31
N PHE A 279 8.34 15.01 3.78
CA PHE A 279 8.77 14.83 5.16
C PHE A 279 7.79 15.45 6.16
N ALA A 280 7.33 16.67 5.91
CA ALA A 280 6.38 17.35 6.78
C ALA A 280 5.02 16.60 6.84
N MET A 281 4.53 16.09 5.72
CA MET A 281 3.31 15.27 5.65
C MET A 281 3.49 13.94 6.42
N ALA A 282 4.58 13.22 6.17
CA ALA A 282 4.88 11.97 6.85
C ALA A 282 4.91 12.14 8.38
N LYS A 283 5.52 13.22 8.85
CA LYS A 283 5.58 13.56 10.27
C LYS A 283 4.19 13.88 10.85
N ARG A 284 3.40 14.75 10.18
CA ARG A 284 2.03 15.09 10.64
C ARG A 284 1.13 13.85 10.73
N ASN A 285 1.21 12.96 9.75
CA ASN A 285 0.42 11.74 9.73
C ASN A 285 0.80 10.80 10.89
N LEU A 286 2.08 10.64 11.19
CA LEU A 286 2.54 9.85 12.35
C LEU A 286 2.07 10.48 13.67
N GLU A 287 2.24 11.81 13.85
CA GLU A 287 1.80 12.55 15.03
C GLU A 287 0.26 12.45 15.21
N TYR A 288 -0.49 12.47 14.12
CA TYR A 288 -1.94 12.27 14.17
C TYR A 288 -2.30 10.88 14.70
N LEU A 289 -1.71 9.80 14.17
CA LEU A 289 -1.96 8.45 14.65
C LEU A 289 -1.56 8.26 16.14
N GLN A 290 -0.49 8.91 16.58
CA GLN A 290 -0.11 8.95 18.00
C GLN A 290 -1.16 9.69 18.85
N ARG A 291 -1.63 10.85 18.40
CA ARG A 291 -2.63 11.67 19.09
C ARG A 291 -3.95 10.92 19.30
N ILE A 292 -4.41 10.18 18.29
CA ILE A 292 -5.62 9.36 18.39
C ILE A 292 -5.37 7.99 19.04
N ARG A 293 -4.16 7.70 19.51
CA ARG A 293 -3.77 6.44 20.17
C ARG A 293 -3.92 5.19 19.28
N MET A 294 -3.74 5.33 17.98
CA MET A 294 -3.56 4.21 17.08
C MET A 294 -2.21 3.51 17.36
N ILE A 295 -1.23 4.27 17.83
CA ILE A 295 0.10 3.83 18.22
C ILE A 295 0.21 3.99 19.75
N PRO A 296 0.73 2.99 20.50
CA PRO A 296 1.05 3.18 21.91
C PRO A 296 1.96 4.40 22.10
N GLN A 297 1.66 5.22 23.09
CA GLN A 297 2.60 6.27 23.51
C GLN A 297 3.73 5.60 24.29
N GLU A 298 4.98 5.82 23.88
CA GLU A 298 6.18 5.39 24.62
C GLU A 298 6.29 6.06 25.98
#